data_4e3db733a32151a241d3216068a5d6e0
#
_entry.id   4e3db733a32151a241d3216068a5d6e0
#
_cell.length_a   1.000
_cell.length_b   1.000
_cell.length_c   1.000
_cell.angle_alpha   90.00
_cell.angle_beta   90.00
_cell.angle_gamma   90.00
#
_symmetry.space_group_name_H-M   'P 1'
#
loop_
_entity.id
_entity.type
_entity.pdbx_description
1 polymer ?
#
loop_
_entity_poly.entity_id
_entity_poly.type
_entity_poly.pdbx_seq_one_letter_code
_entity_poly.pdbx_strand_id
1 'polypeptide(L)'
;MRIPKTSHRKKRLLGLTLMVLMLSSCGITAPRSNDGFANLDSPGMSDTDRTMTISLGPTMLRFAARFMDDEPETQSLLRSLDGVRIRIYEVNGDNERIAQNFEHMGNKLTKDGWSPVMLVREEGELVQMYAKPSDTGIQGLTIVSADVEEVVVINVMGDIDPMYYSDVMVALNVDDAPQVQIASVN
;
A
#
# COMPACT_ATOMS: atom_id res chain seq x y z
N MET A 1 34.03 6.70 -55.20
CA MET A 1 34.14 6.83 -53.75
C MET A 1 32.71 6.80 -53.15
N ARG A 2 32.24 5.65 -52.62
CA ARG A 2 30.88 5.46 -52.13
C ARG A 2 30.89 5.53 -50.59
N ILE A 3 30.19 6.53 -50.06
CA ILE A 3 30.02 6.73 -48.60
C ILE A 3 28.88 5.84 -48.12
N PRO A 4 29.03 5.00 -47.07
CA PRO A 4 27.99 4.11 -46.62
C PRO A 4 26.94 4.88 -45.80
N LYS A 5 25.68 4.88 -46.29
CA LYS A 5 24.47 5.55 -45.74
C LYS A 5 23.75 4.76 -44.65
N THR A 6 24.45 3.95 -43.85
CA THR A 6 23.85 2.98 -42.91
C THR A 6 23.80 3.39 -41.43
N SER A 7 24.40 4.54 -41.06
CA SER A 7 24.50 4.96 -39.65
C SER A 7 23.20 5.51 -39.05
N HIS A 8 22.39 6.22 -39.83
CA HIS A 8 21.19 6.89 -39.31
C HIS A 8 20.02 5.97 -38.99
N ARG A 9 19.91 4.83 -39.69
CA ARG A 9 18.84 3.83 -39.42
C ARG A 9 19.07 3.11 -38.08
N LYS A 10 20.31 2.73 -37.81
CA LYS A 10 20.67 2.06 -36.54
C LYS A 10 20.47 2.98 -35.33
N LYS A 11 20.82 4.27 -35.45
CA LYS A 11 20.60 5.27 -34.38
C LYS A 11 19.11 5.53 -34.13
N ARG A 12 18.25 5.55 -35.18
CA ARG A 12 16.80 5.69 -35.05
C ARG A 12 16.14 4.46 -34.41
N LEU A 13 16.59 3.25 -34.77
CA LEU A 13 16.11 2.02 -34.12
C LEU A 13 16.51 1.96 -32.65
N LEU A 14 17.76 2.30 -32.33
CA LEU A 14 18.25 2.32 -30.95
C LEU A 14 17.49 3.34 -30.10
N GLY A 15 17.20 4.53 -30.64
CA GLY A 15 16.40 5.55 -29.99
C GLY A 15 14.95 5.12 -29.76
N LEU A 16 14.34 4.43 -30.74
CA LEU A 16 12.97 3.91 -30.61
C LEU A 16 12.89 2.79 -29.58
N THR A 17 13.89 1.88 -29.52
CA THR A 17 13.95 0.81 -28.52
C THR A 17 14.16 1.36 -27.12
N LEU A 18 14.99 2.39 -26.96
CA LEU A 18 15.21 3.04 -25.66
C LEU A 18 13.95 3.79 -25.19
N MET A 19 13.20 4.42 -26.10
CA MET A 19 11.94 5.10 -25.79
C MET A 19 10.84 4.12 -25.34
N VAL A 20 10.75 2.95 -25.97
CA VAL A 20 9.80 1.89 -25.59
C VAL A 20 10.12 1.30 -24.20
N LEU A 21 11.40 1.16 -23.85
CA LEU A 21 11.84 0.71 -22.52
C LEU A 21 11.48 1.71 -21.41
N MET A 22 11.44 3.01 -21.69
CA MET A 22 11.05 4.04 -20.71
C MET A 22 9.53 4.08 -20.44
N LEU A 23 8.69 3.55 -21.33
CA LEU A 23 7.22 3.53 -21.18
C LEU A 23 6.72 2.36 -20.31
N SER A 24 7.56 1.36 -20.03
CA SER A 24 7.18 0.16 -19.26
C SER A 24 7.33 0.31 -17.73
N SER A 25 7.79 1.45 -17.22
CA SER A 25 8.00 1.63 -15.78
C SER A 25 6.74 1.99 -14.98
N CYS A 26 5.62 2.32 -15.64
CA CYS A 26 4.41 2.82 -14.99
C CYS A 26 3.63 1.81 -14.11
N GLY A 27 4.06 0.55 -14.00
CA GLY A 27 3.34 -0.44 -13.21
C GLY A 27 4.18 -1.11 -12.10
N ILE A 28 5.42 -0.70 -11.92
CA ILE A 28 6.34 -1.36 -10.97
C ILE A 28 6.09 -0.86 -9.54
N THR A 29 5.82 0.42 -9.38
CA THR A 29 5.54 1.04 -8.08
C THR A 29 4.06 1.32 -7.89
N ALA A 30 3.60 1.31 -6.65
CA ALA A 30 2.22 1.62 -6.30
C ALA A 30 1.83 3.06 -6.70
N PRO A 31 0.72 3.26 -7.43
CA PRO A 31 0.30 4.58 -7.91
C PRO A 31 -0.15 5.48 -6.74
N ARG A 32 0.24 6.76 -6.78
CA ARG A 32 -0.22 7.75 -5.80
C ARG A 32 -1.56 8.41 -6.20
N SER A 33 -1.99 8.23 -7.43
CA SER A 33 -3.24 8.75 -7.98
C SER A 33 -4.43 7.79 -7.80
N ASN A 34 -4.23 6.68 -7.09
CA ASN A 34 -5.29 5.71 -6.80
C ASN A 34 -6.19 6.22 -5.69
N ASP A 35 -7.50 6.02 -5.79
CA ASP A 35 -8.48 6.46 -4.78
C ASP A 35 -8.30 5.75 -3.43
N GLY A 36 -7.74 4.53 -3.43
CA GLY A 36 -7.32 3.79 -2.24
C GLY A 36 -5.96 4.23 -1.67
N PHE A 37 -5.34 5.30 -2.21
CA PHE A 37 -4.09 5.80 -1.67
C PHE A 37 -4.30 6.63 -0.40
N ALA A 38 -3.78 6.14 0.72
CA ALA A 38 -3.71 6.90 1.96
C ALA A 38 -2.51 7.87 1.92
N ASN A 39 -2.80 9.16 1.83
CA ASN A 39 -1.76 10.19 1.89
C ASN A 39 -1.25 10.37 3.33
N LEU A 40 -0.37 9.49 3.74
CA LEU A 40 0.30 9.48 5.04
C LEU A 40 1.79 9.86 4.89
N ASP A 41 2.09 10.79 3.97
CA ASP A 41 3.47 11.21 3.69
C ASP A 41 4.14 11.91 4.89
N SER A 42 3.34 12.31 5.89
CA SER A 42 3.85 12.86 7.16
C SER A 42 2.93 12.42 8.29
N PRO A 43 3.10 11.21 8.84
CA PRO A 43 2.35 10.80 10.03
C PRO A 43 2.82 11.55 11.30
N GLY A 44 3.28 12.80 11.14
CA GLY A 44 3.92 13.59 12.19
C GLY A 44 5.35 13.17 12.49
N MET A 45 5.89 12.23 11.71
CA MET A 45 7.28 11.81 11.79
C MET A 45 8.08 12.47 10.68
N SER A 46 9.31 12.81 10.95
CA SER A 46 10.20 13.41 9.98
C SER A 46 10.59 12.36 8.92
N ASP A 47 10.84 12.79 7.68
CA ASP A 47 11.41 11.91 6.66
C ASP A 47 12.78 11.32 7.09
N THR A 48 13.41 11.95 8.06
CA THR A 48 14.70 11.52 8.64
C THR A 48 14.54 10.26 9.50
N ASP A 49 13.37 10.05 10.08
CA ASP A 49 13.07 8.89 10.94
C ASP A 49 12.63 7.66 10.10
N ARG A 50 12.50 7.83 8.78
CA ARG A 50 12.07 6.75 7.90
C ARG A 50 13.24 5.86 7.52
N THR A 51 13.23 4.62 8.00
CA THR A 51 14.29 3.61 7.78
C THR A 51 14.05 2.80 6.52
N MET A 52 12.78 2.54 6.14
CA MET A 52 12.44 1.69 5.02
C MET A 52 11.20 2.16 4.26
N THR A 53 11.20 1.94 2.95
CA THR A 53 10.03 2.10 2.09
C THR A 53 9.99 0.99 1.04
N ILE A 54 8.88 0.25 1.01
CA ILE A 54 8.55 -0.72 -0.04
C ILE A 54 7.36 -0.18 -0.82
N SER A 55 7.39 -0.26 -2.14
CA SER A 55 6.28 0.15 -3.00
C SER A 55 6.15 -0.84 -4.17
N LEU A 56 5.09 -1.64 -4.14
CA LEU A 56 4.78 -2.65 -5.14
C LEU A 56 3.59 -2.17 -5.97
N GLY A 57 3.78 -2.08 -7.27
CA GLY A 57 2.72 -1.75 -8.21
C GLY A 57 2.04 -2.99 -8.79
N PRO A 58 1.00 -2.82 -9.60
CA PRO A 58 0.18 -3.92 -10.11
C PRO A 58 0.97 -4.93 -10.94
N THR A 59 2.02 -4.51 -11.63
CA THR A 59 2.89 -5.41 -12.39
C THR A 59 3.64 -6.38 -11.49
N MET A 60 4.18 -5.89 -10.36
CA MET A 60 4.90 -6.72 -9.41
C MET A 60 3.96 -7.67 -8.65
N LEU A 61 2.77 -7.18 -8.27
CA LEU A 61 1.76 -7.99 -7.61
C LEU A 61 1.25 -9.12 -8.51
N ARG A 62 0.96 -8.83 -9.79
CA ARG A 62 0.57 -9.84 -10.78
C ARG A 62 1.71 -10.83 -11.09
N PHE A 63 2.96 -10.37 -11.02
CA PHE A 63 4.11 -11.26 -11.16
C PHE A 63 4.19 -12.21 -9.94
N ALA A 64 4.07 -11.70 -8.71
CA ALA A 64 4.05 -12.52 -7.50
C ALA A 64 2.90 -13.55 -7.53
N ALA A 65 1.71 -13.16 -7.98
CA ALA A 65 0.56 -14.02 -8.11
C ALA A 65 0.80 -15.27 -9.00
N ARG A 66 1.80 -15.27 -9.89
CA ARG A 66 2.13 -16.43 -10.73
C ARG A 66 2.82 -17.55 -9.97
N PHE A 67 3.32 -17.27 -8.78
CA PHE A 67 3.99 -18.26 -7.93
C PHE A 67 3.08 -18.80 -6.82
N MET A 68 1.79 -18.40 -6.82
CA MET A 68 0.78 -18.81 -5.84
C MET A 68 -0.21 -19.82 -6.46
N ASP A 69 0.30 -20.80 -7.23
CA ASP A 69 -0.54 -21.75 -7.95
C ASP A 69 -1.35 -22.66 -7.01
N ASP A 70 -0.83 -22.92 -5.81
CA ASP A 70 -1.47 -23.72 -4.77
C ASP A 70 -2.43 -22.91 -3.88
N GLU A 71 -2.50 -21.58 -4.06
CA GLU A 71 -3.30 -20.64 -3.26
C GLU A 71 -4.18 -19.75 -4.15
N PRO A 72 -5.27 -20.27 -4.72
CA PRO A 72 -6.07 -19.54 -5.72
C PRO A 72 -6.70 -18.25 -5.17
N GLU A 73 -7.03 -18.19 -3.88
CA GLU A 73 -7.59 -17.01 -3.22
C GLU A 73 -6.54 -15.91 -3.10
N THR A 74 -5.36 -16.23 -2.59
CA THR A 74 -4.21 -15.31 -2.52
C THR A 74 -3.83 -14.80 -3.92
N GLN A 75 -3.83 -15.70 -4.91
CA GLN A 75 -3.56 -15.34 -6.31
C GLN A 75 -4.60 -14.33 -6.83
N SER A 76 -5.88 -14.55 -6.56
CA SER A 76 -6.98 -13.68 -6.96
C SER A 76 -6.85 -12.31 -6.30
N LEU A 77 -6.61 -12.29 -4.99
CA LEU A 77 -6.38 -11.07 -4.22
C LEU A 77 -5.21 -10.25 -4.80
N LEU A 78 -4.04 -10.86 -5.00
CA LEU A 78 -2.88 -10.15 -5.56
C LEU A 78 -3.14 -9.56 -6.95
N ARG A 79 -4.04 -10.16 -7.73
CA ARG A 79 -4.44 -9.66 -9.05
C ARG A 79 -5.42 -8.50 -9.00
N SER A 80 -6.24 -8.42 -7.95
CA SER A 80 -7.20 -7.32 -7.74
C SER A 80 -6.55 -6.06 -7.20
N LEU A 81 -5.33 -6.17 -6.66
CA LEU A 81 -4.62 -5.04 -6.07
C LEU A 81 -3.95 -4.16 -7.14
N ASP A 82 -4.07 -2.86 -6.94
CA ASP A 82 -3.38 -1.82 -7.71
C ASP A 82 -2.03 -1.44 -7.11
N GLY A 83 -1.83 -1.70 -5.83
CA GLY A 83 -0.56 -1.45 -5.18
C GLY A 83 -0.54 -1.71 -3.69
N VAL A 84 0.68 -1.92 -3.18
CA VAL A 84 0.97 -2.02 -1.75
C VAL A 84 2.13 -1.10 -1.44
N ARG A 85 1.99 -0.32 -0.36
CA ARG A 85 3.04 0.50 0.22
C ARG A 85 3.26 0.15 1.65
N ILE A 86 4.53 -0.02 2.01
CA ILE A 86 4.97 -0.22 3.40
C ILE A 86 6.01 0.85 3.70
N ARG A 87 5.86 1.49 4.83
CA ARG A 87 6.84 2.43 5.37
C ARG A 87 7.11 2.09 6.82
N ILE A 88 8.37 2.09 7.18
CA ILE A 88 8.85 1.86 8.53
C ILE A 88 9.60 3.11 8.98
N TYR A 89 9.26 3.58 10.17
CA TYR A 89 9.86 4.72 10.82
C TYR A 89 10.43 4.29 12.17
N GLU A 90 11.63 4.71 12.47
CA GLU A 90 12.25 4.50 13.77
C GLU A 90 11.69 5.51 14.80
N VAL A 91 11.41 5.01 16.00
CA VAL A 91 10.91 5.80 17.11
C VAL A 91 12.04 6.05 18.09
N ASN A 92 12.35 7.33 18.34
CA ASN A 92 13.39 7.72 19.29
C ASN A 92 12.83 7.99 20.70
N GLY A 93 11.92 7.11 21.17
CA GLY A 93 11.44 7.12 22.56
C GLY A 93 10.40 8.19 22.93
N ASP A 94 9.81 8.89 21.95
CA ASP A 94 8.79 9.92 22.17
C ASP A 94 7.37 9.38 22.00
N ASN A 95 6.91 8.60 22.98
CA ASN A 95 5.60 7.94 22.95
C ASN A 95 4.42 8.93 22.98
N GLU A 96 4.57 10.11 23.58
CA GLU A 96 3.53 11.14 23.59
C GLU A 96 3.33 11.72 22.19
N ARG A 97 4.41 11.99 21.47
CA ARG A 97 4.37 12.45 20.09
C ARG A 97 3.72 11.41 19.16
N ILE A 98 4.02 10.13 19.37
CA ILE A 98 3.41 9.04 18.60
C ILE A 98 1.89 9.05 18.79
N ALA A 99 1.42 9.08 20.03
CA ALA A 99 -0.02 9.06 20.33
C ALA A 99 -0.76 10.26 19.69
N GLN A 100 -0.19 11.47 19.77
CA GLN A 100 -0.74 12.68 19.13
C GLN A 100 -0.76 12.56 17.61
N ASN A 101 0.30 11.99 17.02
CA ASN A 101 0.40 11.80 15.58
C ASN A 101 -0.61 10.79 15.07
N PHE A 102 -0.89 9.71 15.82
CA PHE A 102 -1.93 8.73 15.52
C PHE A 102 -3.32 9.35 15.52
N GLU A 103 -3.64 10.19 16.51
CA GLU A 103 -4.91 10.90 16.55
C GLU A 103 -5.05 11.86 15.36
N HIS A 104 -4.02 12.64 15.06
CA HIS A 104 -4.02 13.55 13.92
C HIS A 104 -4.18 12.83 12.58
N MET A 105 -3.50 11.69 12.42
CA MET A 105 -3.58 10.85 11.24
C MET A 105 -4.97 10.25 11.08
N GLY A 106 -5.56 9.72 12.15
CA GLY A 106 -6.92 9.19 12.14
C GLY A 106 -7.95 10.25 11.74
N ASN A 107 -7.82 11.46 12.30
CA ASN A 107 -8.66 12.60 11.93
C ASN A 107 -8.51 13.00 10.46
N LYS A 108 -7.29 12.96 9.92
CA LYS A 108 -7.02 13.23 8.51
C LYS A 108 -7.65 12.16 7.61
N LEU A 109 -7.42 10.89 7.91
CA LEU A 109 -8.00 9.78 7.15
C LEU A 109 -9.53 9.86 7.12
N THR A 110 -10.16 10.14 8.26
CA THR A 110 -11.62 10.27 8.34
C THR A 110 -12.14 11.44 7.47
N LYS A 111 -11.45 12.58 7.46
CA LYS A 111 -11.79 13.71 6.57
C LYS A 111 -11.61 13.37 5.09
N ASP A 112 -10.66 12.51 4.78
CA ASP A 112 -10.39 12.03 3.42
C ASP A 112 -11.34 10.87 3.03
N GLY A 113 -12.36 10.56 3.86
CA GLY A 113 -13.41 9.57 3.59
C GLY A 113 -13.00 8.13 3.89
N TRP A 114 -12.01 7.92 4.75
CA TRP A 114 -11.67 6.62 5.31
C TRP A 114 -12.51 6.35 6.56
N SER A 115 -12.91 5.10 6.75
CA SER A 115 -13.66 4.65 7.93
C SER A 115 -12.73 3.84 8.85
N PRO A 116 -12.70 4.13 10.16
CA PRO A 116 -11.98 3.30 11.10
C PRO A 116 -12.65 1.92 11.19
N VAL A 117 -11.85 0.87 11.14
CA VAL A 117 -12.31 -0.53 11.15
C VAL A 117 -11.87 -1.23 12.42
N MET A 118 -10.67 -0.91 12.89
CA MET A 118 -10.08 -1.54 14.06
C MET A 118 -9.22 -0.55 14.82
N LEU A 119 -9.25 -0.68 16.14
CA LEU A 119 -8.32 -0.02 17.05
C LEU A 119 -7.97 -1.03 18.15
N VAL A 120 -6.71 -1.43 18.19
CA VAL A 120 -6.14 -2.25 19.26
C VAL A 120 -5.17 -1.39 20.04
N ARG A 121 -5.22 -1.48 21.37
CA ARG A 121 -4.27 -0.86 22.28
C ARG A 121 -3.92 -1.86 23.37
N GLU A 122 -2.73 -2.35 23.30
CA GLU A 122 -2.16 -3.27 24.28
C GLU A 122 -0.91 -2.67 24.93
N GLU A 123 -0.28 -3.39 25.85
CA GLU A 123 0.88 -2.91 26.61
C GLU A 123 2.04 -2.50 25.68
N GLY A 124 2.10 -1.19 25.32
CA GLY A 124 3.17 -0.61 24.50
C GLY A 124 2.97 -0.69 23.00
N GLU A 125 1.85 -1.26 22.53
CA GLU A 125 1.50 -1.34 21.10
C GLU A 125 0.17 -0.66 20.81
N LEU A 126 0.11 0.03 19.68
CA LEU A 126 -1.09 0.67 19.16
C LEU A 126 -1.26 0.31 17.68
N VAL A 127 -2.36 -0.37 17.34
CA VAL A 127 -2.71 -0.69 15.95
C VAL A 127 -4.02 0.00 15.58
N GLN A 128 -3.99 0.71 14.45
CA GLN A 128 -5.18 1.31 13.85
C GLN A 128 -5.33 0.84 12.41
N MET A 129 -6.56 0.47 12.04
CA MET A 129 -6.89 0.11 10.67
C MET A 129 -8.04 0.98 10.16
N TYR A 130 -7.91 1.41 8.91
CA TYR A 130 -8.89 2.20 8.19
C TYR A 130 -9.15 1.57 6.82
N ALA A 131 -10.41 1.53 6.44
CA ALA A 131 -10.84 1.12 5.10
C ALA A 131 -11.37 2.33 4.32
N LYS A 132 -11.07 2.38 3.03
CA LYS A 132 -11.64 3.34 2.09
C LYS A 132 -12.77 2.64 1.34
N PRO A 133 -14.05 2.97 1.63
CA PRO A 133 -15.17 2.35 0.93
C PRO A 133 -15.23 2.81 -0.54
N SER A 134 -15.78 1.93 -1.37
CA SER A 134 -16.19 2.20 -2.75
C SER A 134 -17.66 1.79 -2.93
N ASP A 135 -18.22 2.00 -4.11
CA ASP A 135 -19.60 1.59 -4.42
C ASP A 135 -19.80 0.07 -4.39
N THR A 136 -18.74 -0.71 -4.59
CA THR A 136 -18.77 -2.17 -4.72
C THR A 136 -18.07 -2.92 -3.59
N GLY A 137 -17.34 -2.22 -2.71
CA GLY A 137 -16.55 -2.86 -1.66
C GLY A 137 -15.55 -1.92 -1.00
N ILE A 138 -14.32 -2.34 -0.92
CA ILE A 138 -13.20 -1.58 -0.33
C ILE A 138 -12.17 -1.31 -1.42
N GLN A 139 -11.83 -0.03 -1.66
CA GLN A 139 -10.80 0.37 -2.63
C GLN A 139 -9.44 0.67 -1.99
N GLY A 140 -9.35 0.66 -0.68
CA GLY A 140 -8.11 0.85 0.05
C GLY A 140 -8.20 0.41 1.49
N LEU A 141 -7.10 -0.14 2.00
CA LEU A 141 -6.91 -0.51 3.38
C LEU A 141 -5.62 0.12 3.90
N THR A 142 -5.68 0.72 5.07
CA THR A 142 -4.49 1.30 5.72
C THR A 142 -4.40 0.80 7.13
N ILE A 143 -3.23 0.25 7.47
CA ILE A 143 -2.89 -0.23 8.79
C ILE A 143 -1.72 0.58 9.29
N VAL A 144 -1.81 1.03 10.52
CA VAL A 144 -0.72 1.71 11.21
C VAL A 144 -0.52 1.02 12.54
N SER A 145 0.65 0.44 12.71
CA SER A 145 1.11 -0.14 13.96
C SER A 145 2.24 0.71 14.52
N ALA A 146 2.24 0.92 15.82
CA ALA A 146 3.33 1.59 16.53
C ALA A 146 3.62 0.89 17.84
N ASP A 147 4.88 0.71 18.08
CA ASP A 147 5.42 0.28 19.36
C ASP A 147 6.50 1.27 19.86
N VAL A 148 7.31 0.85 20.84
CA VAL A 148 8.36 1.70 21.43
C VAL A 148 9.57 1.90 20.53
N GLU A 149 9.73 1.10 19.48
CA GLU A 149 10.91 1.05 18.61
C GLU A 149 10.58 1.58 17.19
N GLU A 150 9.40 1.23 16.67
CA GLU A 150 9.05 1.56 15.29
C GLU A 150 7.58 1.91 15.06
N VAL A 151 7.32 2.61 13.97
CA VAL A 151 5.98 2.78 13.39
C VAL A 151 5.96 2.18 12.01
N VAL A 152 5.06 1.25 11.78
CA VAL A 152 4.82 0.61 10.49
C VAL A 152 3.52 1.14 9.89
N VAL A 153 3.60 1.63 8.66
CA VAL A 153 2.44 2.09 7.89
C VAL A 153 2.31 1.22 6.65
N ILE A 154 1.21 0.49 6.55
CA ILE A 154 0.87 -0.33 5.39
C ILE A 154 -0.34 0.28 4.70
N ASN A 155 -0.26 0.52 3.39
CA ASN A 155 -1.40 0.93 2.58
C ASN A 155 -1.54 -0.03 1.40
N VAL A 156 -2.67 -0.70 1.34
CA VAL A 156 -3.09 -1.60 0.26
C VAL A 156 -4.14 -0.87 -0.57
N MET A 157 -3.99 -0.89 -1.89
CA MET A 157 -4.87 -0.21 -2.85
C MET A 157 -5.38 -1.22 -3.87
N GLY A 158 -6.64 -1.11 -4.24
CA GLY A 158 -7.27 -1.97 -5.23
C GLY A 158 -8.68 -2.37 -4.82
N ASP A 159 -9.31 -3.21 -5.65
CA ASP A 159 -10.63 -3.75 -5.37
C ASP A 159 -10.50 -4.94 -4.40
N ILE A 160 -10.77 -4.66 -3.13
CA ILE A 160 -10.65 -5.63 -2.04
C ILE A 160 -12.06 -6.09 -1.68
N ASP A 161 -12.36 -7.36 -1.99
CA ASP A 161 -13.60 -7.99 -1.54
C ASP A 161 -13.58 -8.05 0.01
N PRO A 162 -14.65 -7.56 0.67
CA PRO A 162 -14.76 -7.65 2.12
C PRO A 162 -14.62 -9.07 2.70
N MET A 163 -14.87 -10.10 1.90
CA MET A 163 -14.69 -11.49 2.29
C MET A 163 -13.21 -11.85 2.54
N TYR A 164 -12.27 -11.23 1.80
CA TYR A 164 -10.82 -11.43 1.99
C TYR A 164 -10.23 -10.58 3.13
N TYR A 165 -11.05 -9.77 3.78
CA TYR A 165 -10.59 -8.95 4.91
C TYR A 165 -10.00 -9.81 6.04
N SER A 166 -10.65 -10.95 6.35
CA SER A 166 -10.16 -11.90 7.34
C SER A 166 -8.80 -12.48 6.98
N ASP A 167 -8.57 -12.76 5.69
CA ASP A 167 -7.32 -13.36 5.21
C ASP A 167 -6.16 -12.37 5.24
N VAL A 168 -6.43 -11.10 4.96
CA VAL A 168 -5.44 -10.03 5.12
C VAL A 168 -5.04 -9.88 6.59
N MET A 169 -5.99 -9.99 7.52
CA MET A 169 -5.72 -9.91 8.95
C MET A 169 -4.90 -11.09 9.46
N VAL A 170 -5.20 -12.30 9.00
CA VAL A 170 -4.42 -13.51 9.30
C VAL A 170 -2.99 -13.39 8.73
N ALA A 171 -2.85 -12.91 7.50
CA ALA A 171 -1.54 -12.71 6.86
C ALA A 171 -0.67 -11.67 7.57
N LEU A 172 -1.29 -10.71 8.28
CA LEU A 172 -0.61 -9.70 9.09
C LEU A 172 -0.36 -10.15 10.54
N ASN A 173 -0.66 -11.43 10.87
CA ASN A 173 -0.48 -12.02 12.18
C ASN A 173 -1.22 -11.28 13.32
N VAL A 174 -2.38 -10.69 13.00
CA VAL A 174 -3.26 -10.04 13.96
C VAL A 174 -4.22 -11.12 14.49
N ASP A 175 -3.81 -11.83 15.53
CA ASP A 175 -4.48 -13.04 16.04
C ASP A 175 -5.88 -12.79 16.67
N ASP A 176 -6.25 -11.54 16.97
CA ASP A 176 -7.49 -11.16 17.63
C ASP A 176 -8.31 -10.12 16.84
N ALA A 177 -8.42 -10.26 15.53
CA ALA A 177 -9.24 -9.34 14.73
C ALA A 177 -10.72 -9.43 15.09
N PRO A 178 -11.37 -8.34 15.58
CA PRO A 178 -12.80 -8.35 15.86
C PRO A 178 -13.57 -8.61 14.56
N GLN A 179 -14.58 -9.48 14.62
CA GLN A 179 -15.50 -9.72 13.50
C GLN A 179 -16.16 -8.41 13.09
N VAL A 180 -15.85 -7.93 11.89
CA VAL A 180 -16.50 -6.73 11.33
C VAL A 180 -17.94 -7.08 11.01
N GLN A 181 -18.86 -6.63 11.86
CA GLN A 181 -20.29 -6.61 11.51
C GLN A 181 -20.51 -5.44 10.55
N ILE A 182 -20.61 -5.75 9.25
CA ILE A 182 -21.08 -4.79 8.27
C ILE A 182 -22.55 -4.52 8.60
N ALA A 183 -22.82 -3.38 9.23
CA ALA A 183 -24.19 -2.91 9.42
C ALA A 183 -24.79 -2.68 8.03
N SER A 184 -25.70 -3.55 7.62
CA SER A 184 -26.51 -3.34 6.43
C SER A 184 -27.32 -2.06 6.62
N VAL A 185 -26.96 -1.01 5.89
CA VAL A 185 -27.76 0.20 5.78
C VAL A 185 -29.00 -0.16 4.97
N ASN A 186 -30.12 -0.15 5.66
CA ASN A 186 -31.46 -0.27 5.07
C ASN A 186 -31.90 1.09 4.54
#